data_a1589b9f71ebe1eefd2bced8ed6d346c
#
_entry.id   a1589b9f71ebe1eefd2bced8ed6d346c
#
_cell.length_a   1.000
_cell.length_b   1.000
_cell.length_c   1.000
_cell.angle_alpha   90.00
_cell.angle_beta   90.00
_cell.angle_gamma   90.00
#
_symmetry.space_group_name_H-M   'P 1'
#
loop_
_entity.id
_entity.type
_entity.pdbx_description
1 polymer ?
#
loop_
_entity_poly.entity_id
_entity_poly.type
_entity_poly.pdbx_seq_one_letter_code
_entity_poly.pdbx_strand_id
1 'polypeptide(L)'
;MPIRWIIFNPNKNWQAMIATELGVWTTDSLRGTTTDWQPSNTGFANVRTDMLKLRGIDKQVVAATHGRGFYTSNVFAPPFADFDANKKLSYVSAPIQFTSTSNGATTYLWDFGDGTTSTLANPMKQYFAPGFYNVSLTINGMFNKVANSFIQILPYRGVPYTLLAGGDFETNANDFAPVTISGVGFVRGVSAVTAKSGVASGSNAWVTGLTGNYADNNEAHLYTPSFNCKDTGTYVIRFKVKNAFEINYDGYIVEYSTNLGATWQKLGSGVQTNWYDYANTINNSAFPINVAFFNATRSAYTQLQYNFSALAGNTKVCFRFVFKSDGGITAAGMALDDFEITGPNNAALPVSLINFNAKRITDNQVDLGWQTASEKNNKGFAVERSEDGFTFHEIGFVAGAGNTSTKQSYRFSDMWAVQDQLYYRLKQVDEDGQSSYSRVQKVSKSDLLEPLFEMSQIPGLNVLNLNIQSDKILNAILFTNGGAKVREQSFTKGLQQLDMQGLAPGIYLLQMTSSDGRKQAEKVLCIY
;
A
#
# COMPACT_ATOMS: atom_id res chain seq x y z
N MET A 1 -13.03 -20.56 45.02
CA MET A 1 -13.57 -20.54 43.64
C MET A 1 -13.22 -21.86 42.96
N PRO A 2 -14.17 -22.68 42.54
CA PRO A 2 -13.88 -23.98 41.92
C PRO A 2 -13.11 -23.81 40.59
N ILE A 3 -11.98 -24.46 40.44
CA ILE A 3 -11.22 -24.57 39.21
C ILE A 3 -11.78 -25.73 38.40
N ARG A 4 -12.12 -25.48 37.12
CA ARG A 4 -12.68 -26.49 36.21
C ARG A 4 -11.65 -27.03 35.25
N TRP A 5 -10.71 -26.17 34.84
CA TRP A 5 -9.63 -26.54 33.91
C TRP A 5 -8.38 -25.72 34.19
N ILE A 6 -7.22 -26.27 33.84
CA ILE A 6 -5.93 -25.58 33.88
C ILE A 6 -5.11 -25.93 32.65
N ILE A 7 -4.45 -24.92 32.09
CA ILE A 7 -3.41 -25.10 31.06
C ILE A 7 -2.17 -24.33 31.47
N PHE A 8 -1.02 -24.80 31.01
CA PHE A 8 0.28 -24.17 31.23
C PHE A 8 0.81 -23.60 29.92
N ASN A 9 1.54 -22.47 30.01
CA ASN A 9 2.26 -21.96 28.87
C ASN A 9 3.38 -22.91 28.48
N PRO A 10 3.39 -23.46 27.25
CA PRO A 10 4.39 -24.45 26.86
C PRO A 10 5.81 -23.88 26.76
N ASN A 11 5.94 -22.55 26.66
CA ASN A 11 7.23 -21.87 26.57
C ASN A 11 7.71 -21.29 27.90
N LYS A 12 6.81 -21.21 28.91
CA LYS A 12 7.08 -20.69 30.26
C LYS A 12 6.26 -21.47 31.29
N ASN A 13 6.79 -22.60 31.75
CA ASN A 13 6.07 -23.54 32.61
C ASN A 13 5.62 -22.98 33.98
N TRP A 14 6.03 -21.77 34.32
CA TRP A 14 5.57 -21.02 35.50
C TRP A 14 4.37 -20.09 35.22
N GLN A 15 3.92 -19.97 33.95
CA GLN A 15 2.70 -19.28 33.59
C GLN A 15 1.58 -20.30 33.40
N ALA A 16 0.42 -19.98 33.92
CA ALA A 16 -0.77 -20.81 33.76
C ALA A 16 -2.05 -19.98 33.57
N MET A 17 -3.06 -20.63 33.02
CA MET A 17 -4.41 -20.12 32.90
C MET A 17 -5.40 -21.13 33.47
N ILE A 18 -6.35 -20.66 34.27
CA ILE A 18 -7.42 -21.48 34.85
C ILE A 18 -8.79 -21.02 34.37
N ALA A 19 -9.65 -22.00 34.14
CA ALA A 19 -11.08 -21.79 33.93
C ALA A 19 -11.84 -22.01 35.25
N THR A 20 -12.78 -21.11 35.51
CA THR A 20 -13.50 -21.09 36.79
C THR A 20 -14.98 -20.80 36.60
N GLU A 21 -15.77 -20.80 37.69
CA GLU A 21 -17.18 -20.33 37.69
C GLU A 21 -17.31 -18.84 37.35
N LEU A 22 -16.26 -18.05 37.54
CA LEU A 22 -16.24 -16.59 37.34
C LEU A 22 -15.36 -16.16 36.17
N GLY A 23 -15.19 -17.03 35.17
CA GLY A 23 -14.39 -16.75 33.98
C GLY A 23 -13.00 -17.35 34.02
N VAL A 24 -12.08 -16.69 33.32
CA VAL A 24 -10.71 -17.14 33.12
C VAL A 24 -9.75 -16.25 33.93
N TRP A 25 -8.74 -16.90 34.54
CA TRP A 25 -7.72 -16.23 35.33
C TRP A 25 -6.34 -16.69 34.88
N THR A 26 -5.38 -15.78 34.89
CA THR A 26 -3.98 -16.05 34.51
C THR A 26 -3.03 -15.74 35.65
N THR A 27 -1.89 -16.43 35.66
CA THR A 27 -0.76 -16.08 36.51
C THR A 27 0.54 -16.12 35.72
N ASP A 28 1.42 -15.20 36.03
CA ASP A 28 2.77 -15.12 35.45
C ASP A 28 3.82 -15.83 36.36
N SER A 29 3.43 -16.31 37.52
CA SER A 29 4.36 -16.97 38.46
C SER A 29 3.68 -18.03 39.31
N LEU A 30 4.01 -19.30 39.03
CA LEU A 30 3.68 -20.46 39.86
C LEU A 30 4.81 -20.83 40.82
N ARG A 31 5.89 -20.04 40.91
CA ARG A 31 7.12 -20.41 41.67
C ARG A 31 7.18 -19.85 43.09
N GLY A 32 6.17 -19.10 43.51
CA GLY A 32 6.13 -18.51 44.84
C GLY A 32 5.37 -19.36 45.86
N THR A 33 5.47 -18.97 47.11
CA THR A 33 4.63 -19.50 48.20
C THR A 33 3.19 -19.03 48.10
N THR A 34 2.94 -17.94 47.36
CA THR A 34 1.62 -17.40 47.02
C THR A 34 1.56 -17.12 45.51
N THR A 35 0.59 -17.73 44.84
CA THR A 35 0.35 -17.48 43.42
C THR A 35 -0.70 -16.37 43.28
N ASP A 36 -0.33 -15.29 42.61
CA ASP A 36 -1.25 -14.20 42.27
C ASP A 36 -1.97 -14.52 40.95
N TRP A 37 -3.31 -14.58 41.01
CA TRP A 37 -4.16 -14.84 39.87
C TRP A 37 -4.89 -13.58 39.47
N GLN A 38 -4.68 -13.15 38.24
CA GLN A 38 -5.31 -11.98 37.64
C GLN A 38 -6.46 -12.40 36.71
N PRO A 39 -7.62 -11.71 36.74
CA PRO A 39 -8.73 -12.00 35.84
C PRO A 39 -8.31 -11.71 34.38
N SER A 40 -8.66 -12.62 33.48
CA SER A 40 -8.38 -12.52 32.05
C SER A 40 -9.69 -12.61 31.24
N ASN A 41 -10.63 -11.73 31.55
CA ASN A 41 -11.99 -11.72 31.00
C ASN A 41 -12.23 -10.55 30.03
N THR A 42 -11.21 -9.90 29.52
CA THR A 42 -11.36 -8.80 28.55
C THR A 42 -12.07 -9.32 27.28
N GLY A 43 -13.19 -8.71 26.95
CA GLY A 43 -14.00 -9.07 25.79
C GLY A 43 -15.14 -10.06 26.06
N PHE A 44 -15.22 -10.66 27.26
CA PHE A 44 -16.40 -11.43 27.67
C PHE A 44 -16.74 -11.21 29.14
N ALA A 45 -18.01 -11.38 29.46
CA ALA A 45 -18.48 -11.23 30.83
C ALA A 45 -17.91 -12.33 31.75
N ASN A 46 -17.90 -12.08 33.06
CA ASN A 46 -17.61 -13.10 34.07
C ASN A 46 -18.63 -14.23 33.95
N VAL A 47 -18.33 -15.25 33.21
CA VAL A 47 -19.17 -16.39 32.90
C VAL A 47 -18.42 -17.68 33.21
N ARG A 48 -19.11 -18.65 33.74
CA ARG A 48 -18.56 -19.99 33.95
C ARG A 48 -17.86 -20.46 32.68
N THR A 49 -16.59 -20.81 32.81
CA THR A 49 -15.76 -21.38 31.75
C THR A 49 -15.44 -22.85 32.12
N ASP A 50 -15.84 -23.77 31.26
CA ASP A 50 -15.77 -25.20 31.55
C ASP A 50 -14.47 -25.83 31.08
N MET A 51 -13.86 -25.31 29.99
CA MET A 51 -12.66 -25.89 29.41
C MET A 51 -11.77 -24.84 28.77
N LEU A 52 -10.46 -25.04 28.87
CA LEU A 52 -9.43 -24.33 28.10
C LEU A 52 -8.70 -25.32 27.21
N LYS A 53 -8.48 -25.00 25.96
CA LYS A 53 -7.71 -25.79 25.01
C LYS A 53 -6.61 -24.95 24.39
N LEU A 54 -5.39 -25.47 24.38
CA LEU A 54 -4.27 -24.84 23.69
C LEU A 54 -4.15 -25.43 22.27
N ARG A 55 -4.18 -24.55 21.26
CA ARG A 55 -3.93 -24.97 19.88
C ARG A 55 -2.43 -25.19 19.65
N GLY A 56 -2.08 -26.36 19.12
CA GLY A 56 -0.68 -26.79 19.04
C GLY A 56 0.19 -25.95 18.09
N ILE A 57 -0.41 -25.41 17.01
CA ILE A 57 0.31 -24.73 15.94
C ILE A 57 0.78 -23.31 16.31
N ASP A 58 -0.06 -22.53 16.96
CA ASP A 58 0.18 -21.12 17.26
C ASP A 58 0.04 -20.76 18.73
N LYS A 59 -0.21 -21.76 19.58
CA LYS A 59 -0.39 -21.61 21.04
C LYS A 59 -1.55 -20.68 21.43
N GLN A 60 -2.52 -20.49 20.54
CA GLN A 60 -3.76 -19.80 20.88
C GLN A 60 -4.57 -20.64 21.87
N VAL A 61 -5.07 -19.99 22.90
CA VAL A 61 -5.97 -20.61 23.88
C VAL A 61 -7.41 -20.42 23.43
N VAL A 62 -8.20 -21.48 23.48
CA VAL A 62 -9.66 -21.41 23.30
C VAL A 62 -10.32 -21.69 24.64
N ALA A 63 -11.22 -20.80 25.07
CA ALA A 63 -12.04 -20.94 26.26
C ALA A 63 -13.48 -21.31 25.85
N ALA A 64 -13.98 -22.43 26.36
CA ALA A 64 -15.38 -22.85 26.20
C ALA A 64 -16.20 -22.40 27.40
N THR A 65 -17.17 -21.52 27.17
CA THR A 65 -18.01 -20.95 28.21
C THR A 65 -19.38 -21.60 28.27
N HIS A 66 -19.99 -21.57 29.45
CA HIS A 66 -21.34 -22.07 29.63
C HIS A 66 -22.39 -21.09 29.08
N GLY A 67 -22.94 -21.42 27.91
CA GLY A 67 -24.01 -20.66 27.26
C GLY A 67 -23.61 -19.37 26.55
N ARG A 68 -22.30 -19.05 26.42
CA ARG A 68 -21.81 -17.82 25.76
C ARG A 68 -20.86 -18.09 24.59
N GLY A 69 -20.71 -19.36 24.18
CA GLY A 69 -19.86 -19.77 23.04
C GLY A 69 -18.39 -19.88 23.38
N PHE A 70 -17.54 -19.68 22.37
CA PHE A 70 -16.09 -19.82 22.48
C PHE A 70 -15.40 -18.47 22.38
N TYR A 71 -14.35 -18.30 23.17
CA TYR A 71 -13.47 -17.14 23.15
C TYR A 71 -12.02 -17.58 22.93
N THR A 72 -11.21 -16.73 22.33
CA THR A 72 -9.80 -17.02 22.08
C THR A 72 -8.88 -16.00 22.73
N SER A 73 -7.67 -16.41 23.07
CA SER A 73 -6.62 -15.56 23.64
C SER A 73 -5.25 -15.95 23.07
N ASN A 74 -4.42 -14.98 22.79
CA ASN A 74 -3.04 -15.16 22.33
C ASN A 74 -2.01 -15.03 23.47
N VAL A 75 -2.44 -15.05 24.73
CA VAL A 75 -1.57 -14.82 25.90
C VAL A 75 -0.38 -15.82 25.98
N PHE A 76 -0.54 -17.03 25.45
CA PHE A 76 0.52 -18.03 25.38
C PHE A 76 1.14 -18.17 23.97
N ALA A 77 0.61 -17.45 23.01
CA ALA A 77 1.20 -17.42 21.68
C ALA A 77 2.59 -16.76 21.71
N PRO A 78 3.55 -17.24 20.92
CA PRO A 78 4.81 -16.55 20.75
C PRO A 78 4.57 -15.14 20.17
N PRO A 79 5.47 -14.19 20.38
CA PRO A 79 5.37 -12.91 19.71
C PRO A 79 5.30 -13.08 18.21
N PHE A 80 4.39 -12.37 17.55
CA PHE A 80 4.29 -12.28 16.10
C PHE A 80 3.90 -10.88 15.68
N ALA A 81 4.46 -10.43 14.56
CA ALA A 81 4.09 -9.16 13.95
C ALA A 81 2.82 -9.33 13.14
N ASP A 82 1.87 -8.43 13.34
CA ASP A 82 0.69 -8.30 12.51
C ASP A 82 0.17 -6.85 12.51
N PHE A 83 -0.50 -6.47 11.41
CA PHE A 83 -0.99 -5.11 11.26
C PHE A 83 -2.09 -5.00 10.20
N ASP A 84 -2.82 -3.91 10.28
CA ASP A 84 -3.74 -3.45 9.25
C ASP A 84 -3.68 -1.92 9.11
N ALA A 85 -4.39 -1.39 8.13
CA ALA A 85 -4.58 0.05 7.91
C ALA A 85 -6.06 0.36 7.69
N ASN A 86 -6.49 1.54 8.11
CA ASN A 86 -7.89 1.98 7.94
C ASN A 86 -8.28 2.15 6.46
N LYS A 87 -7.30 2.27 5.56
CA LYS A 87 -7.48 2.36 4.10
C LYS A 87 -6.31 1.68 3.41
N LYS A 88 -6.59 0.82 2.44
CA LYS A 88 -5.57 0.21 1.55
C LYS A 88 -5.48 0.92 0.20
N LEU A 89 -6.50 1.69 -0.14
CA LEU A 89 -6.53 2.62 -1.27
C LEU A 89 -6.73 4.04 -0.75
N SER A 90 -5.90 4.97 -1.18
CA SER A 90 -5.95 6.36 -0.76
C SER A 90 -5.41 7.28 -1.87
N TYR A 91 -5.28 8.54 -1.58
CA TYR A 91 -4.79 9.58 -2.49
C TYR A 91 -3.50 10.19 -1.97
N VAL A 92 -2.71 10.78 -2.88
CA VAL A 92 -1.54 11.58 -2.50
C VAL A 92 -1.91 12.58 -1.41
N SER A 93 -1.09 12.66 -0.35
CA SER A 93 -1.24 13.52 0.84
C SER A 93 -2.45 13.23 1.72
N ALA A 94 -3.22 12.16 1.48
CA ALA A 94 -4.28 11.76 2.40
C ALA A 94 -3.71 10.95 3.57
N PRO A 95 -4.15 11.19 4.81
CA PRO A 95 -3.66 10.44 5.97
C PRO A 95 -4.21 9.01 5.98
N ILE A 96 -3.35 8.08 6.36
CA ILE A 96 -3.65 6.66 6.57
C ILE A 96 -3.23 6.30 7.98
N GLN A 97 -4.15 5.75 8.77
CA GLN A 97 -3.87 5.24 10.10
C GLN A 97 -3.47 3.77 10.00
N PHE A 98 -2.26 3.44 10.42
CA PHE A 98 -1.80 2.07 10.61
C PHE A 98 -2.05 1.63 12.04
N THR A 99 -2.40 0.38 12.22
CA THR A 99 -2.67 -0.22 13.53
C THR A 99 -1.95 -1.55 13.65
N SER A 100 -1.11 -1.69 14.66
CA SER A 100 -0.52 -2.97 14.99
C SER A 100 -1.54 -3.88 15.68
N THR A 101 -1.69 -5.09 15.15
CA THR A 101 -2.43 -6.20 15.77
C THR A 101 -1.49 -7.30 16.26
N SER A 102 -0.22 -6.95 16.41
CA SER A 102 0.85 -7.86 16.86
C SER A 102 0.61 -8.39 18.26
N ASN A 103 1.08 -9.60 18.50
CA ASN A 103 1.08 -10.21 19.83
C ASN A 103 2.46 -10.07 20.47
N GLY A 104 2.50 -9.71 21.76
CA GLY A 104 3.73 -9.64 22.55
C GLY A 104 4.73 -8.56 22.09
N ALA A 105 4.26 -7.51 21.43
CA ALA A 105 5.09 -6.42 20.98
C ALA A 105 5.43 -5.46 22.12
N THR A 106 6.72 -5.14 22.28
CA THR A 106 7.23 -4.11 23.19
C THR A 106 7.92 -2.99 22.46
N THR A 107 8.44 -3.27 21.26
CA THR A 107 9.01 -2.28 20.35
C THR A 107 8.48 -2.49 18.94
N TYR A 108 8.45 -1.41 18.17
CA TYR A 108 7.91 -1.37 16.81
C TYR A 108 8.92 -0.72 15.89
N LEU A 109 9.04 -1.21 14.68
CA LEU A 109 9.73 -0.56 13.57
C LEU A 109 8.92 -0.81 12.30
N TRP A 110 8.23 0.23 11.86
CA TRP A 110 7.52 0.26 10.58
C TRP A 110 8.46 0.70 9.47
N ASP A 111 8.33 0.07 8.32
CA ASP A 111 8.82 0.58 7.04
C ASP A 111 7.61 0.70 6.10
N PHE A 112 7.37 1.91 5.59
CA PHE A 112 6.20 2.20 4.77
C PHE A 112 6.43 1.98 3.27
N GLY A 113 7.65 1.55 2.88
CA GLY A 113 7.99 1.27 1.49
C GLY A 113 8.26 2.51 0.63
N ASP A 114 8.24 3.71 1.22
CA ASP A 114 8.57 4.98 0.57
C ASP A 114 9.89 5.58 1.09
N GLY A 115 10.68 4.79 1.82
CA GLY A 115 11.93 5.20 2.47
C GLY A 115 11.75 5.77 3.87
N THR A 116 10.51 5.93 4.36
CA THR A 116 10.25 6.43 5.72
C THR A 116 9.89 5.30 6.67
N THR A 117 10.19 5.51 7.97
CA THR A 117 9.95 4.53 9.03
C THR A 117 9.24 5.17 10.22
N SER A 118 8.71 4.35 11.15
CA SER A 118 8.14 4.81 12.42
C SER A 118 8.35 3.77 13.51
N THR A 119 8.52 4.24 14.76
CA THR A 119 8.60 3.40 15.96
C THR A 119 7.33 3.44 16.82
N LEU A 120 6.31 4.18 16.40
CA LEU A 120 5.03 4.23 17.09
C LEU A 120 4.26 2.91 16.91
N ALA A 121 3.50 2.50 17.92
CA ALA A 121 2.66 1.31 17.82
C ALA A 121 1.59 1.45 16.72
N ASN A 122 0.97 2.63 16.61
CA ASN A 122 -0.10 2.91 15.65
C ASN A 122 0.18 4.26 14.94
N PRO A 123 1.08 4.29 13.95
CA PRO A 123 1.45 5.52 13.28
C PRO A 123 0.40 6.00 12.28
N MET A 124 0.31 7.32 12.12
CA MET A 124 -0.37 7.95 10.98
C MET A 124 0.66 8.25 9.89
N LYS A 125 0.35 7.93 8.65
CA LYS A 125 1.24 8.09 7.50
C LYS A 125 0.54 8.81 6.35
N GLN A 126 1.29 9.68 5.65
CA GLN A 126 0.91 10.27 4.37
C GLN A 126 1.93 9.85 3.31
N TYR A 127 1.46 9.50 2.11
CA TYR A 127 2.30 9.26 0.95
C TYR A 127 2.20 10.45 0.00
N PHE A 128 3.34 10.89 -0.52
CA PHE A 128 3.42 12.09 -1.38
C PHE A 128 3.66 11.77 -2.86
N ALA A 129 3.80 10.50 -3.21
CA ALA A 129 3.84 10.05 -4.60
C ALA A 129 2.80 8.95 -4.84
N PRO A 130 2.23 8.85 -6.06
CA PRO A 130 1.34 7.74 -6.40
C PRO A 130 2.11 6.45 -6.55
N GLY A 131 1.45 5.31 -6.37
CA GLY A 131 2.03 4.01 -6.58
C GLY A 131 1.54 2.96 -5.59
N PHE A 132 2.20 1.79 -5.64
CA PHE A 132 1.97 0.68 -4.72
C PHE A 132 3.12 0.61 -3.72
N TYR A 133 2.79 0.48 -2.44
CA TYR A 133 3.76 0.45 -1.37
C TYR A 133 3.70 -0.87 -0.61
N ASN A 134 4.86 -1.49 -0.46
CA ASN A 134 5.05 -2.61 0.44
C ASN A 134 5.24 -2.06 1.85
N VAL A 135 4.47 -2.56 2.80
CA VAL A 135 4.59 -2.12 4.19
C VAL A 135 5.12 -3.27 5.02
N SER A 136 6.04 -2.99 5.91
CA SER A 136 6.49 -3.98 6.87
C SER A 136 6.46 -3.45 8.30
N LEU A 137 6.26 -4.36 9.24
CA LEU A 137 6.35 -4.13 10.66
C LEU A 137 7.28 -5.14 11.29
N THR A 138 8.33 -4.67 11.94
CA THR A 138 9.19 -5.48 12.81
C THR A 138 8.89 -5.14 14.26
N ILE A 139 8.58 -6.15 15.08
CA ILE A 139 8.42 -5.99 16.52
C ILE A 139 9.58 -6.67 17.25
N ASN A 140 9.97 -6.09 18.38
CA ASN A 140 11.02 -6.62 19.27
C ASN A 140 12.36 -6.89 18.55
N GLY A 141 12.62 -6.18 17.44
CA GLY A 141 13.82 -6.35 16.61
C GLY A 141 13.96 -7.70 15.90
N MET A 142 12.99 -8.58 15.98
CA MET A 142 13.12 -9.99 15.55
C MET A 142 11.95 -10.48 14.69
N PHE A 143 10.71 -10.18 15.06
CA PHE A 143 9.52 -10.69 14.38
C PHE A 143 9.05 -9.71 13.35
N ASN A 144 9.04 -10.10 12.08
CA ASN A 144 8.72 -9.26 10.94
C ASN A 144 7.50 -9.78 10.18
N LYS A 145 6.63 -8.85 9.76
CA LYS A 145 5.59 -9.08 8.76
C LYS A 145 5.79 -8.11 7.60
N VAL A 146 5.76 -8.62 6.38
CA VAL A 146 5.77 -7.82 5.14
C VAL A 146 4.46 -8.04 4.41
N ALA A 147 3.82 -6.96 4.00
CA ALA A 147 2.63 -6.98 3.14
C ALA A 147 2.96 -6.26 1.82
N ASN A 148 3.05 -7.04 0.73
CA ASN A 148 3.40 -6.52 -0.59
C ASN A 148 2.20 -5.80 -1.21
N SER A 149 2.47 -4.68 -1.87
CA SER A 149 1.45 -3.82 -2.52
C SER A 149 0.27 -3.51 -1.59
N PHE A 150 0.58 -3.35 -0.29
CA PHE A 150 -0.44 -3.23 0.77
C PHE A 150 -1.23 -1.93 0.69
N ILE A 151 -0.56 -0.85 0.27
CA ILE A 151 -1.16 0.46 0.07
C ILE A 151 -1.05 0.84 -1.40
N GLN A 152 -2.16 1.23 -1.99
CA GLN A 152 -2.20 1.89 -3.31
C GLN A 152 -2.55 3.36 -3.12
N ILE A 153 -1.75 4.25 -3.71
CA ILE A 153 -1.95 5.69 -3.68
C ILE A 153 -2.27 6.17 -5.09
N LEU A 154 -3.46 6.73 -5.25
CA LEU A 154 -3.92 7.32 -6.50
C LEU A 154 -3.30 8.70 -6.71
N PRO A 155 -3.01 9.08 -7.97
CA PRO A 155 -2.37 10.33 -8.30
C PRO A 155 -3.30 11.54 -8.13
N TYR A 156 -2.65 12.71 -8.09
CA TYR A 156 -3.24 14.00 -8.30
C TYR A 156 -3.03 14.41 -9.75
N ARG A 157 -4.08 14.88 -10.43
CA ARG A 157 -4.05 15.26 -11.84
C ARG A 157 -4.57 16.68 -12.05
N GLY A 158 -4.01 17.36 -13.05
CA GLY A 158 -4.53 18.62 -13.52
C GLY A 158 -5.85 18.47 -14.31
N VAL A 159 -6.52 19.57 -14.55
CA VAL A 159 -7.65 19.68 -15.48
C VAL A 159 -7.23 20.63 -16.61
N PRO A 160 -7.43 20.25 -17.89
CA PRO A 160 -8.18 19.09 -18.38
C PRO A 160 -7.45 17.76 -18.19
N TYR A 161 -8.21 16.71 -17.88
CA TYR A 161 -7.75 15.34 -17.94
C TYR A 161 -8.36 14.70 -19.18
N THR A 162 -7.52 14.38 -20.15
CA THR A 162 -7.95 13.93 -21.49
C THR A 162 -7.72 12.43 -21.69
N LEU A 163 -8.18 11.91 -22.82
CA LEU A 163 -7.89 10.52 -23.22
C LEU A 163 -6.39 10.25 -23.19
N LEU A 164 -5.56 11.11 -23.80
CA LEU A 164 -4.10 10.96 -23.83
C LEU A 164 -3.42 11.12 -22.46
N ALA A 165 -4.11 11.69 -21.49
CA ALA A 165 -3.62 11.77 -20.10
C ALA A 165 -3.84 10.47 -19.31
N GLY A 166 -4.55 9.51 -19.89
CA GLY A 166 -4.89 8.21 -19.29
C GLY A 166 -6.38 7.92 -19.23
N GLY A 167 -7.21 8.80 -19.79
CA GLY A 167 -8.66 8.61 -19.82
C GLY A 167 -9.13 7.57 -20.83
N ASP A 168 -8.28 7.19 -21.80
CA ASP A 168 -8.46 6.07 -22.71
C ASP A 168 -8.12 4.71 -22.07
N PHE A 169 -7.63 4.72 -20.84
CA PHE A 169 -7.18 3.54 -20.07
C PHE A 169 -6.02 2.75 -20.70
N GLU A 170 -5.31 3.30 -21.68
CA GLU A 170 -4.14 2.69 -22.31
C GLU A 170 -2.85 3.10 -21.58
N THR A 171 -2.70 4.39 -21.37
CA THR A 171 -1.60 4.98 -20.62
C THR A 171 -2.01 5.24 -19.17
N ASN A 172 -1.04 5.36 -18.26
CA ASN A 172 -1.31 5.64 -16.86
C ASN A 172 -2.36 4.69 -16.22
N ALA A 173 -2.26 3.39 -16.52
CA ALA A 173 -3.24 2.38 -16.08
C ALA A 173 -3.53 2.38 -14.57
N ASN A 174 -2.60 2.87 -13.75
CA ASN A 174 -2.72 2.94 -12.30
C ASN A 174 -3.38 4.24 -11.80
N ASP A 175 -3.86 5.10 -12.69
CA ASP A 175 -4.63 6.29 -12.32
C ASP A 175 -5.98 5.91 -11.73
N PHE A 176 -6.52 4.77 -12.14
CA PHE A 176 -7.77 4.24 -11.63
C PHE A 176 -7.53 3.00 -10.76
N ALA A 177 -8.36 2.81 -9.76
CA ALA A 177 -8.27 1.67 -8.86
C ALA A 177 -9.63 1.02 -8.61
N PRO A 178 -9.77 -0.29 -8.86
CA PRO A 178 -10.97 -1.03 -8.52
C PRO A 178 -10.94 -1.47 -7.05
N VAL A 179 -12.09 -1.44 -6.40
CA VAL A 179 -12.33 -2.06 -5.09
C VAL A 179 -13.60 -2.88 -5.16
N THR A 180 -13.48 -4.18 -4.91
CA THR A 180 -14.62 -5.09 -4.83
C THR A 180 -15.05 -5.21 -3.38
N ILE A 181 -16.29 -4.83 -3.09
CA ILE A 181 -16.90 -4.99 -1.76
C ILE A 181 -17.55 -6.37 -1.67
N SER A 182 -18.31 -6.74 -2.71
CA SER A 182 -18.91 -8.07 -2.86
C SER A 182 -19.06 -8.44 -4.33
N GLY A 183 -19.08 -9.73 -4.63
CA GLY A 183 -19.33 -10.25 -5.99
C GLY A 183 -18.18 -10.01 -6.96
N VAL A 184 -18.50 -9.47 -8.14
CA VAL A 184 -17.58 -9.28 -9.26
C VAL A 184 -17.11 -7.82 -9.31
N GLY A 185 -15.79 -7.61 -9.30
CA GLY A 185 -15.17 -6.28 -9.35
C GLY A 185 -14.97 -5.73 -10.76
N PHE A 186 -14.53 -4.46 -10.82
CA PHE A 186 -14.03 -3.88 -12.06
C PHE A 186 -12.66 -4.47 -12.42
N VAL A 187 -12.50 -4.80 -13.70
CA VAL A 187 -11.22 -5.29 -14.27
C VAL A 187 -10.93 -4.49 -15.54
N ARG A 188 -9.67 -4.10 -15.76
CA ARG A 188 -9.25 -3.47 -17.02
C ARG A 188 -9.02 -4.51 -18.10
N GLY A 189 -9.60 -4.32 -19.27
CA GLY A 189 -9.49 -5.22 -20.42
C GLY A 189 -10.72 -5.19 -21.30
N VAL A 190 -10.84 -6.18 -22.19
CA VAL A 190 -11.99 -6.36 -23.08
C VAL A 190 -12.83 -7.55 -22.60
N SER A 191 -14.11 -7.33 -22.38
CA SER A 191 -15.02 -8.40 -21.98
C SER A 191 -15.38 -9.33 -23.14
N ALA A 192 -15.45 -10.62 -22.86
CA ALA A 192 -16.01 -11.62 -23.77
C ALA A 192 -17.55 -11.57 -23.88
N VAL A 193 -18.24 -10.88 -22.97
CA VAL A 193 -19.70 -10.77 -22.91
C VAL A 193 -20.18 -9.68 -23.88
N THR A 194 -20.94 -10.05 -24.92
CA THR A 194 -21.36 -9.15 -26.02
C THR A 194 -21.96 -7.82 -25.55
N ALA A 195 -22.80 -7.84 -24.52
CA ALA A 195 -23.49 -6.64 -24.03
C ALA A 195 -22.56 -5.59 -23.39
N LYS A 196 -21.31 -5.97 -23.04
CA LYS A 196 -20.26 -5.08 -22.53
C LYS A 196 -18.90 -5.30 -23.21
N SER A 197 -18.89 -5.92 -24.42
CA SER A 197 -17.68 -6.20 -25.18
C SER A 197 -17.22 -5.00 -26.00
N GLY A 198 -15.97 -5.08 -26.47
CA GLY A 198 -15.30 -4.03 -27.24
C GLY A 198 -14.83 -2.89 -26.36
N VAL A 199 -14.35 -1.85 -27.00
CA VAL A 199 -13.84 -0.60 -26.41
C VAL A 199 -14.41 0.59 -27.17
N ALA A 200 -14.44 1.77 -26.57
CA ALA A 200 -14.81 3.00 -27.25
C ALA A 200 -13.61 3.59 -27.99
N SER A 201 -12.41 3.44 -27.42
CA SER A 201 -11.13 3.74 -28.05
C SER A 201 -10.04 2.78 -27.55
N GLY A 202 -8.89 2.72 -28.22
CA GLY A 202 -7.75 1.91 -27.78
C GLY A 202 -8.03 0.41 -27.75
N SER A 203 -7.58 -0.25 -26.71
CA SER A 203 -7.59 -1.72 -26.50
C SER A 203 -8.15 -2.17 -25.15
N ASN A 204 -8.44 -1.26 -24.24
CA ASN A 204 -8.89 -1.56 -22.89
C ASN A 204 -10.05 -0.67 -22.44
N ALA A 205 -10.94 -1.25 -21.66
CA ALA A 205 -11.99 -0.56 -20.91
C ALA A 205 -12.01 -1.07 -19.48
N TRP A 206 -12.64 -0.37 -18.54
CA TRP A 206 -12.96 -0.89 -17.23
C TRP A 206 -14.31 -1.61 -17.27
N VAL A 207 -14.31 -2.92 -16.99
CA VAL A 207 -15.51 -3.76 -17.10
C VAL A 207 -15.83 -4.45 -15.77
N THR A 208 -17.12 -4.65 -15.47
CA THR A 208 -17.58 -5.48 -14.35
C THR A 208 -17.38 -6.95 -14.70
N GLY A 209 -16.17 -7.47 -14.48
CA GLY A 209 -15.72 -8.80 -14.87
C GLY A 209 -15.50 -8.97 -16.38
N LEU A 210 -14.46 -9.70 -16.76
CA LEU A 210 -14.14 -10.01 -18.16
C LEU A 210 -15.04 -11.09 -18.76
N THR A 211 -15.59 -11.97 -17.94
CA THR A 211 -16.42 -13.10 -18.33
C THR A 211 -17.68 -13.17 -17.47
N GLY A 212 -18.78 -13.67 -18.01
CA GLY A 212 -20.03 -13.89 -17.27
C GLY A 212 -20.78 -12.61 -16.87
N ASN A 213 -21.84 -12.81 -16.12
CA ASN A 213 -22.65 -11.76 -15.52
C ASN A 213 -22.04 -11.31 -14.18
N TYR A 214 -22.51 -10.16 -13.66
CA TYR A 214 -22.26 -9.79 -12.26
C TYR A 214 -23.01 -10.74 -11.31
N ALA A 215 -22.65 -10.73 -10.02
CA ALA A 215 -23.28 -11.56 -9.00
C ALA A 215 -24.50 -10.87 -8.38
N ASP A 216 -25.33 -11.63 -7.68
CA ASP A 216 -26.36 -11.10 -6.78
C ASP A 216 -25.69 -10.36 -5.62
N ASN A 217 -26.33 -9.30 -5.12
CA ASN A 217 -25.82 -8.45 -4.04
C ASN A 217 -24.38 -7.96 -4.31
N ASN A 218 -24.09 -7.65 -5.56
CA ASN A 218 -22.78 -7.16 -5.99
C ASN A 218 -22.59 -5.71 -5.58
N GLU A 219 -21.40 -5.39 -5.07
CA GLU A 219 -20.96 -4.01 -4.91
C GLU A 219 -19.52 -3.87 -5.35
N ALA A 220 -19.27 -3.02 -6.34
CA ALA A 220 -17.94 -2.76 -6.89
C ALA A 220 -17.76 -1.28 -7.16
N HIS A 221 -16.59 -0.76 -6.78
CA HIS A 221 -16.24 0.64 -6.95
C HIS A 221 -15.03 0.78 -7.88
N LEU A 222 -15.05 1.80 -8.75
CA LEU A 222 -13.91 2.22 -9.54
C LEU A 222 -13.56 3.65 -9.18
N TYR A 223 -12.41 3.87 -8.56
CA TYR A 223 -11.92 5.15 -8.10
C TYR A 223 -11.09 5.83 -9.18
N THR A 224 -11.26 7.13 -9.35
CA THR A 224 -10.49 7.98 -10.28
C THR A 224 -9.31 8.63 -9.57
N PRO A 225 -8.37 9.28 -10.28
CA PRO A 225 -7.45 10.27 -9.70
C PRO A 225 -8.19 11.36 -8.91
N SER A 226 -7.46 12.12 -8.12
CA SER A 226 -7.94 13.40 -7.62
C SER A 226 -7.56 14.52 -8.58
N PHE A 227 -8.45 15.53 -8.76
CA PHE A 227 -8.33 16.59 -9.74
C PHE A 227 -8.26 17.95 -9.08
N ASN A 228 -7.47 18.85 -9.70
CA ASN A 228 -7.41 20.26 -9.33
C ASN A 228 -8.52 21.04 -10.03
N CYS A 229 -9.56 21.39 -9.29
CA CYS A 229 -10.68 22.22 -9.78
C CYS A 229 -10.68 23.60 -9.11
N LYS A 230 -9.50 24.18 -8.80
CA LYS A 230 -9.37 25.43 -8.04
C LYS A 230 -9.92 26.65 -8.77
N ASP A 231 -9.83 26.65 -10.11
CA ASP A 231 -10.18 27.81 -10.92
C ASP A 231 -11.71 27.94 -11.03
N THR A 232 -12.18 29.18 -11.12
CA THR A 232 -13.60 29.45 -11.40
C THR A 232 -13.90 29.18 -12.86
N GLY A 233 -15.02 28.52 -13.15
CA GLY A 233 -15.43 28.23 -14.53
C GLY A 233 -16.22 26.94 -14.66
N THR A 234 -16.43 26.51 -15.89
CA THR A 234 -17.23 25.34 -16.20
C THR A 234 -16.38 24.07 -16.14
N TYR A 235 -16.78 23.14 -15.28
CA TYR A 235 -16.19 21.81 -15.17
C TYR A 235 -17.20 20.76 -15.63
N VAL A 236 -16.76 19.85 -16.50
CA VAL A 236 -17.61 18.74 -16.99
C VAL A 236 -16.84 17.44 -16.90
N ILE A 237 -17.48 16.43 -16.30
CA ILE A 237 -17.07 15.03 -16.39
C ILE A 237 -17.75 14.37 -17.58
N ARG A 238 -16.98 13.62 -18.38
CA ARG A 238 -17.47 12.84 -19.52
C ARG A 238 -16.90 11.43 -19.45
N PHE A 239 -17.66 10.48 -19.92
CA PHE A 239 -17.21 9.10 -20.12
C PHE A 239 -18.14 8.40 -21.09
N LYS A 240 -17.66 7.30 -21.69
CA LYS A 240 -18.49 6.43 -22.51
C LYS A 240 -18.78 5.13 -21.77
N VAL A 241 -20.00 4.65 -21.91
CA VAL A 241 -20.43 3.41 -21.27
C VAL A 241 -21.25 2.54 -22.21
N LYS A 242 -21.02 1.23 -22.13
CA LYS A 242 -21.85 0.18 -22.73
C LYS A 242 -22.27 -0.76 -21.61
N ASN A 243 -23.59 -1.04 -21.48
CA ASN A 243 -24.08 -1.78 -20.33
C ASN A 243 -25.42 -2.48 -20.57
N ALA A 244 -25.65 -3.53 -19.77
CA ALA A 244 -26.98 -4.15 -19.60
C ALA A 244 -27.10 -4.58 -18.12
N PHE A 245 -28.18 -4.10 -17.50
CA PHE A 245 -28.54 -4.39 -16.11
C PHE A 245 -29.91 -5.00 -16.01
N GLU A 246 -30.28 -5.57 -14.88
CA GLU A 246 -31.67 -5.79 -14.53
C GLU A 246 -32.39 -4.44 -14.41
N ILE A 247 -33.41 -4.24 -15.26
CA ILE A 247 -34.09 -2.95 -15.35
C ILE A 247 -34.84 -2.64 -14.05
N ASN A 248 -34.68 -1.42 -13.55
CA ASN A 248 -35.23 -0.84 -12.33
C ASN A 248 -34.60 -1.34 -11.03
N TYR A 249 -33.74 -2.35 -11.05
CA TYR A 249 -33.15 -2.94 -9.84
C TYR A 249 -31.67 -2.63 -9.72
N ASP A 250 -30.89 -2.84 -10.76
CA ASP A 250 -29.43 -2.80 -10.75
C ASP A 250 -28.89 -1.62 -11.55
N GLY A 251 -27.65 -1.23 -11.25
CA GLY A 251 -27.03 -0.16 -12.01
C GLY A 251 -25.85 0.47 -11.28
N TYR A 252 -25.57 1.72 -11.62
CA TYR A 252 -24.47 2.44 -10.99
C TYR A 252 -24.78 3.92 -10.76
N ILE A 253 -24.05 4.50 -9.82
CA ILE A 253 -24.01 5.94 -9.58
C ILE A 253 -22.57 6.45 -9.69
N VAL A 254 -22.41 7.75 -9.88
CA VAL A 254 -21.14 8.44 -9.71
C VAL A 254 -21.18 9.22 -8.40
N GLU A 255 -20.17 9.04 -7.59
CA GLU A 255 -19.97 9.81 -6.37
C GLU A 255 -18.73 10.68 -6.48
N TYR A 256 -18.69 11.77 -5.73
CA TYR A 256 -17.55 12.65 -5.61
C TYR A 256 -17.13 12.88 -4.16
N SER A 257 -15.89 13.26 -3.98
CA SER A 257 -15.31 13.72 -2.72
C SER A 257 -14.46 14.96 -2.95
N THR A 258 -14.49 15.90 -2.01
CA THR A 258 -13.61 17.08 -1.97
C THR A 258 -12.56 17.01 -0.86
N ASN A 259 -12.48 15.87 -0.16
CA ASN A 259 -11.59 15.63 0.97
C ASN A 259 -10.79 14.31 0.83
N LEU A 260 -10.36 13.99 -0.41
CA LEU A 260 -9.54 12.81 -0.74
C LEU A 260 -10.18 11.49 -0.28
N GLY A 261 -11.49 11.35 -0.52
CA GLY A 261 -12.24 10.12 -0.22
C GLY A 261 -12.52 9.89 1.27
N ALA A 262 -12.39 10.90 2.13
CA ALA A 262 -12.80 10.79 3.52
C ALA A 262 -14.34 10.70 3.64
N THR A 263 -15.06 11.46 2.82
CA THR A 263 -16.52 11.36 2.66
C THR A 263 -16.90 11.41 1.17
N TRP A 264 -18.01 10.76 0.83
CA TRP A 264 -18.51 10.67 -0.53
C TRP A 264 -19.93 11.19 -0.62
N GLN A 265 -20.27 11.86 -1.72
CA GLN A 265 -21.60 12.34 -2.04
C GLN A 265 -21.95 11.96 -3.47
N LYS A 266 -23.22 11.64 -3.73
CA LYS A 266 -23.69 11.34 -5.09
C LYS A 266 -23.59 12.58 -5.97
N LEU A 267 -23.02 12.41 -7.17
CA LEU A 267 -22.88 13.49 -8.14
C LEU A 267 -24.19 13.64 -8.94
N GLY A 268 -24.89 14.74 -8.73
CA GLY A 268 -26.21 14.99 -9.33
C GLY A 268 -27.37 14.34 -8.55
N SER A 269 -28.48 15.05 -8.47
CA SER A 269 -29.60 14.67 -7.60
C SER A 269 -30.72 13.90 -8.30
N GLY A 270 -30.93 14.12 -9.59
CA GLY A 270 -32.10 13.57 -10.29
C GLY A 270 -31.79 13.06 -11.70
N VAL A 271 -32.82 12.56 -12.35
CA VAL A 271 -32.78 12.17 -13.78
C VAL A 271 -32.57 13.42 -14.64
N GLN A 272 -31.62 13.34 -15.58
CA GLN A 272 -31.26 14.41 -16.48
C GLN A 272 -30.84 13.87 -17.84
N THR A 273 -30.98 14.67 -18.89
CA THR A 273 -30.47 14.32 -20.21
C THR A 273 -28.96 14.03 -20.15
N ASN A 274 -28.54 12.90 -20.68
CA ASN A 274 -27.14 12.41 -20.68
C ASN A 274 -26.53 12.19 -19.28
N TRP A 275 -27.38 12.04 -18.25
CA TRP A 275 -26.96 11.65 -16.89
C TRP A 275 -27.91 10.56 -16.40
N TYR A 276 -28.18 10.46 -15.09
CA TYR A 276 -29.06 9.41 -14.56
C TYR A 276 -30.38 9.29 -15.33
N ASP A 277 -30.78 8.08 -15.66
CA ASP A 277 -31.93 7.78 -16.51
C ASP A 277 -33.11 7.14 -15.78
N TYR A 278 -32.93 6.76 -14.53
CA TYR A 278 -34.00 6.20 -13.70
C TYR A 278 -33.95 6.73 -12.28
N ALA A 279 -35.09 7.08 -11.71
CA ALA A 279 -35.25 7.39 -10.29
C ALA A 279 -35.99 6.21 -9.63
N ASN A 280 -35.39 5.59 -8.63
CA ASN A 280 -35.95 4.39 -8.02
C ASN A 280 -37.32 4.67 -7.36
N THR A 281 -38.29 3.88 -7.74
CA THR A 281 -39.66 3.93 -7.20
C THR A 281 -40.09 2.62 -6.53
N ILE A 282 -39.21 1.62 -6.51
CA ILE A 282 -39.51 0.28 -6.01
C ILE A 282 -38.67 -0.11 -4.81
N ASN A 283 -39.24 -0.92 -3.93
CA ASN A 283 -38.51 -1.57 -2.86
C ASN A 283 -37.65 -2.71 -3.41
N ASN A 284 -36.62 -3.07 -2.70
CA ASN A 284 -35.68 -4.17 -3.02
C ASN A 284 -34.80 -3.95 -4.25
N SER A 285 -34.70 -2.72 -4.78
CA SER A 285 -33.64 -2.34 -5.71
C SER A 285 -32.30 -2.18 -4.97
N ALA A 286 -31.20 -2.32 -5.69
CA ALA A 286 -29.85 -2.06 -5.19
C ALA A 286 -29.64 -0.61 -4.66
N PHE A 287 -30.54 0.30 -5.00
CA PHE A 287 -30.52 1.70 -4.57
C PHE A 287 -31.79 2.06 -3.78
N PRO A 288 -31.68 2.96 -2.77
CA PRO A 288 -32.86 3.41 -2.01
C PRO A 288 -33.91 4.09 -2.89
N ILE A 289 -35.16 4.10 -2.43
CA ILE A 289 -36.27 4.84 -3.08
C ILE A 289 -35.89 6.32 -3.23
N ASN A 290 -36.26 6.92 -4.34
CA ASN A 290 -35.96 8.30 -4.77
C ASN A 290 -34.48 8.58 -5.10
N VAL A 291 -33.62 7.58 -5.12
CA VAL A 291 -32.25 7.75 -5.61
C VAL A 291 -32.26 7.56 -7.14
N ALA A 292 -31.78 8.56 -7.87
CA ALA A 292 -31.55 8.45 -9.30
C ALA A 292 -30.23 7.74 -9.58
N PHE A 293 -30.20 6.83 -10.57
CA PHE A 293 -29.04 6.04 -10.97
C PHE A 293 -29.09 5.70 -12.47
N PHE A 294 -27.99 5.15 -13.00
CA PHE A 294 -27.92 4.66 -14.37
C PHE A 294 -28.41 3.22 -14.42
N ASN A 295 -29.49 2.99 -15.18
CA ASN A 295 -30.12 1.68 -15.29
C ASN A 295 -30.43 1.28 -16.76
N ALA A 296 -30.63 2.26 -17.66
CA ALA A 296 -31.00 1.95 -19.05
C ALA A 296 -29.93 1.09 -19.75
N THR A 297 -30.42 0.10 -20.55
CA THR A 297 -29.52 -0.69 -21.40
C THR A 297 -28.94 0.15 -22.53
N ARG A 298 -27.62 0.04 -22.72
CA ARG A 298 -26.83 0.70 -23.77
C ARG A 298 -26.10 -0.35 -24.59
N SER A 299 -26.63 -0.70 -25.76
CA SER A 299 -26.05 -1.73 -26.64
C SER A 299 -24.79 -1.26 -27.38
N ALA A 300 -24.51 0.04 -27.40
CA ALA A 300 -23.30 0.66 -27.93
C ALA A 300 -22.72 1.63 -26.91
N TYR A 301 -21.42 1.93 -27.02
CA TYR A 301 -20.79 2.95 -26.20
C TYR A 301 -21.48 4.30 -26.37
N THR A 302 -22.09 4.76 -25.30
CA THR A 302 -22.86 6.01 -25.25
C THR A 302 -22.15 7.00 -24.36
N GLN A 303 -21.93 8.21 -24.86
CA GLN A 303 -21.31 9.27 -24.03
C GLN A 303 -22.32 9.82 -23.03
N LEU A 304 -21.89 9.85 -21.78
CA LEU A 304 -22.58 10.50 -20.67
C LEU A 304 -21.75 11.67 -20.18
N GLN A 305 -22.41 12.72 -19.67
CA GLN A 305 -21.73 13.89 -19.16
C GLN A 305 -22.52 14.61 -18.08
N TYR A 306 -21.79 15.28 -17.18
CA TYR A 306 -22.38 16.09 -16.13
C TYR A 306 -21.56 17.35 -15.86
N ASN A 307 -22.24 18.49 -15.73
CA ASN A 307 -21.64 19.75 -15.31
C ASN A 307 -21.53 19.77 -13.78
N PHE A 308 -20.31 19.75 -13.26
CA PHE A 308 -20.03 19.80 -11.82
C PHE A 308 -19.34 21.11 -11.38
N SER A 309 -19.58 22.20 -12.08
CA SER A 309 -18.99 23.51 -11.79
C SER A 309 -19.28 24.02 -10.36
N ALA A 310 -20.29 23.48 -9.69
CA ALA A 310 -20.54 23.74 -8.27
C ALA A 310 -19.38 23.31 -7.36
N LEU A 311 -18.46 22.46 -7.85
CA LEU A 311 -17.25 22.04 -7.15
C LEU A 311 -16.02 22.88 -7.49
N ALA A 312 -16.15 23.93 -8.32
CA ALA A 312 -15.08 24.87 -8.59
C ALA A 312 -14.56 25.51 -7.29
N GLY A 313 -13.26 25.80 -7.23
CA GLY A 313 -12.59 26.27 -6.02
C GLY A 313 -11.97 25.15 -5.20
N ASN A 314 -12.29 23.88 -5.46
CA ASN A 314 -11.72 22.74 -4.73
C ASN A 314 -10.48 22.18 -5.44
N THR A 315 -9.40 22.00 -4.69
CA THR A 315 -8.14 21.44 -5.21
C THR A 315 -8.03 19.93 -5.15
N LYS A 316 -9.03 19.23 -4.57
CA LYS A 316 -8.95 17.79 -4.22
C LYS A 316 -10.24 17.07 -4.57
N VAL A 317 -10.77 17.32 -5.78
CA VAL A 317 -11.99 16.64 -6.26
C VAL A 317 -11.61 15.26 -6.80
N CYS A 318 -12.24 14.22 -6.31
CA CYS A 318 -12.12 12.89 -6.87
C CYS A 318 -13.49 12.24 -7.04
N PHE A 319 -13.56 11.27 -7.93
CA PHE A 319 -14.80 10.57 -8.24
C PHE A 319 -14.64 9.07 -8.02
N ARG A 320 -15.78 8.39 -7.90
CA ARG A 320 -15.86 6.93 -8.02
C ARG A 320 -17.15 6.52 -8.68
N PHE A 321 -17.07 5.47 -9.46
CA PHE A 321 -18.24 4.76 -9.99
C PHE A 321 -18.61 3.67 -9.00
N VAL A 322 -19.86 3.64 -8.57
CA VAL A 322 -20.37 2.67 -7.60
C VAL A 322 -21.43 1.82 -8.31
N PHE A 323 -21.05 0.62 -8.70
CA PHE A 323 -21.95 -0.37 -9.26
C PHE A 323 -22.56 -1.22 -8.15
N LYS A 324 -23.87 -1.45 -8.22
CA LYS A 324 -24.61 -2.30 -7.28
C LYS A 324 -25.64 -3.15 -8.02
N SER A 325 -25.85 -4.38 -7.50
CA SER A 325 -27.01 -5.22 -7.83
C SER A 325 -27.74 -5.62 -6.56
N ASP A 326 -29.02 -5.95 -6.72
CA ASP A 326 -29.80 -6.57 -5.66
C ASP A 326 -29.59 -8.10 -5.58
N GLY A 327 -30.47 -8.82 -4.92
CA GLY A 327 -30.39 -10.29 -4.77
C GLY A 327 -31.19 -11.06 -5.82
N GLY A 328 -31.53 -10.42 -6.94
CA GLY A 328 -32.42 -10.97 -7.94
C GLY A 328 -31.72 -11.46 -9.23
N ILE A 329 -32.16 -10.95 -10.37
CA ILE A 329 -31.69 -11.38 -11.70
C ILE A 329 -30.37 -10.71 -12.04
N THR A 330 -29.38 -11.49 -12.45
CA THR A 330 -28.08 -10.97 -12.89
C THR A 330 -28.03 -10.72 -14.39
N ALA A 331 -27.33 -9.68 -14.81
CA ALA A 331 -27.14 -9.36 -16.24
C ALA A 331 -25.64 -9.11 -16.53
N ALA A 332 -25.34 -8.63 -17.74
CA ALA A 332 -23.96 -8.49 -18.19
C ALA A 332 -23.12 -7.51 -17.35
N GLY A 333 -23.72 -6.43 -16.88
CA GLY A 333 -23.00 -5.34 -16.20
C GLY A 333 -22.60 -4.23 -17.15
N MET A 334 -21.42 -3.60 -16.90
CA MET A 334 -20.98 -2.43 -17.66
C MET A 334 -19.54 -2.52 -18.11
N ALA A 335 -19.26 -1.77 -19.19
CA ALA A 335 -17.93 -1.38 -19.63
C ALA A 335 -17.87 0.15 -19.69
N LEU A 336 -16.87 0.72 -19.03
CA LEU A 336 -16.59 2.16 -18.95
C LEU A 336 -15.33 2.46 -19.75
N ASP A 337 -15.37 3.50 -20.57
CA ASP A 337 -14.24 3.93 -21.39
C ASP A 337 -14.26 5.45 -21.60
N ASP A 338 -13.18 5.99 -22.19
CA ASP A 338 -13.07 7.39 -22.61
C ASP A 338 -13.45 8.40 -21.50
N PHE A 339 -12.79 8.28 -20.35
CA PHE A 339 -13.03 9.17 -19.22
C PHE A 339 -12.31 10.51 -19.40
N GLU A 340 -13.02 11.61 -19.26
CA GLU A 340 -12.46 12.96 -19.38
C GLU A 340 -13.01 13.91 -18.30
N ILE A 341 -12.15 14.82 -17.85
CA ILE A 341 -12.53 16.00 -17.08
C ILE A 341 -12.13 17.24 -17.91
N THR A 342 -13.09 18.06 -18.27
CA THR A 342 -12.82 19.39 -18.86
C THR A 342 -13.07 20.47 -17.84
N GLY A 343 -12.33 21.58 -17.96
CA GLY A 343 -12.42 22.72 -17.07
C GLY A 343 -11.94 23.99 -17.74
N PRO A 344 -11.91 25.12 -17.03
CA PRO A 344 -11.31 26.35 -17.57
C PRO A 344 -9.86 26.05 -17.99
N ASN A 345 -9.45 26.65 -19.12
CA ASN A 345 -8.19 26.35 -19.82
C ASN A 345 -6.91 26.80 -19.08
N ASN A 346 -6.93 26.91 -17.77
CA ASN A 346 -5.81 27.38 -16.95
C ASN A 346 -4.96 26.27 -16.34
N ALA A 347 -5.21 25.01 -16.69
CA ALA A 347 -4.46 23.93 -16.10
C ALA A 347 -3.12 23.70 -16.80
N ALA A 348 -2.06 24.07 -16.14
CA ALA A 348 -0.75 23.50 -16.40
C ALA A 348 -0.80 21.98 -16.10
N LEU A 349 -0.39 21.15 -17.05
CA LEU A 349 -0.11 19.74 -16.78
C LEU A 349 1.07 19.68 -15.78
N PRO A 350 1.01 18.86 -14.73
CA PRO A 350 2.14 18.70 -13.83
C PRO A 350 3.39 18.25 -14.60
N VAL A 351 4.55 18.67 -14.13
CA VAL A 351 5.83 18.18 -14.64
C VAL A 351 5.88 16.65 -14.51
N SER A 352 6.19 15.99 -15.61
CA SER A 352 6.39 14.53 -15.57
C SER A 352 7.80 14.21 -15.06
N LEU A 353 7.92 14.00 -13.75
CA LEU A 353 9.18 13.57 -13.13
C LEU A 353 9.47 12.12 -13.53
N ILE A 354 10.60 11.89 -14.22
CA ILE A 354 11.02 10.54 -14.66
C ILE A 354 11.68 9.79 -13.50
N ASN A 355 12.61 10.44 -12.82
CA ASN A 355 13.34 9.88 -11.69
C ASN A 355 13.75 10.97 -10.71
N PHE A 356 14.03 10.55 -9.47
CA PHE A 356 14.71 11.34 -8.45
C PHE A 356 15.58 10.41 -7.64
N ASN A 357 16.86 10.70 -7.54
CA ASN A 357 17.85 9.92 -6.82
C ASN A 357 18.64 10.83 -5.87
N ALA A 358 18.98 10.31 -4.71
CA ALA A 358 19.91 10.91 -3.76
C ALA A 358 21.03 9.92 -3.47
N LYS A 359 22.27 10.35 -3.53
CA LYS A 359 23.45 9.53 -3.27
C LYS A 359 24.40 10.27 -2.32
N ARG A 360 24.77 9.63 -1.24
CA ARG A 360 25.81 10.15 -0.35
C ARG A 360 27.18 10.00 -1.02
N ILE A 361 27.95 11.07 -1.02
CA ILE A 361 29.27 11.14 -1.66
C ILE A 361 30.40 11.18 -0.63
N THR A 362 30.17 11.90 0.47
CA THR A 362 31.08 11.97 1.62
C THR A 362 30.29 11.98 2.93
N ASP A 363 30.95 11.99 4.07
CA ASP A 363 30.30 12.05 5.40
C ASP A 363 29.35 13.23 5.58
N ASN A 364 29.56 14.32 4.82
CA ASN A 364 28.77 15.54 4.93
C ASN A 364 28.19 16.02 3.59
N GLN A 365 28.30 15.21 2.51
CA GLN A 365 27.77 15.57 1.20
C GLN A 365 26.84 14.51 0.66
N VAL A 366 25.68 14.95 0.20
CA VAL A 366 24.72 14.17 -0.59
C VAL A 366 24.43 14.88 -1.90
N ASP A 367 24.63 14.17 -3.02
CA ASP A 367 24.26 14.65 -4.35
C ASP A 367 22.87 14.14 -4.73
N LEU A 368 22.03 15.06 -5.17
CA LEU A 368 20.68 14.81 -5.65
C LEU A 368 20.63 15.06 -7.16
N GLY A 369 19.97 14.14 -7.89
CA GLY A 369 19.77 14.27 -9.32
C GLY A 369 18.36 13.86 -9.71
N TRP A 370 17.75 14.61 -10.64
CA TRP A 370 16.43 14.26 -11.16
C TRP A 370 16.26 14.64 -12.61
N GLN A 371 15.26 14.05 -13.24
CA GLN A 371 14.94 14.27 -14.64
C GLN A 371 13.45 14.44 -14.83
N THR A 372 13.07 15.34 -15.71
CA THR A 372 11.69 15.53 -16.16
C THR A 372 11.56 15.14 -17.64
N ALA A 373 10.41 14.60 -18.03
CA ALA A 373 10.11 14.32 -19.44
C ALA A 373 9.65 15.58 -20.19
N SER A 374 8.88 16.39 -19.50
CA SER A 374 8.35 17.67 -19.97
C SER A 374 8.05 18.55 -18.78
N GLU A 375 8.00 19.85 -18.99
CA GLU A 375 7.62 20.85 -17.98
C GLU A 375 6.64 21.83 -18.56
N LYS A 376 5.68 22.27 -17.75
CA LYS A 376 4.75 23.33 -18.08
C LYS A 376 4.48 24.16 -16.83
N ASN A 377 4.66 25.47 -16.97
CA ASN A 377 4.56 26.44 -15.87
C ASN A 377 5.44 26.11 -14.66
N ASN A 378 6.50 25.34 -14.85
CA ASN A 378 7.37 24.93 -13.77
C ASN A 378 8.29 26.07 -13.33
N LYS A 379 8.03 26.68 -12.18
CA LYS A 379 8.93 27.64 -11.54
C LYS A 379 10.23 26.97 -11.11
N GLY A 380 10.13 25.73 -10.59
CA GLY A 380 11.29 24.97 -10.17
C GLY A 380 11.00 23.95 -9.08
N PHE A 381 12.07 23.54 -8.42
CA PHE A 381 12.06 22.48 -7.42
C PHE A 381 12.69 22.98 -6.12
N ALA A 382 11.90 23.06 -5.05
CA ALA A 382 12.45 23.17 -3.70
C ALA A 382 12.99 21.79 -3.31
N VAL A 383 14.25 21.74 -2.93
CA VAL A 383 14.88 20.54 -2.36
C VAL A 383 14.64 20.56 -0.86
N GLU A 384 13.98 19.53 -0.37
CA GLU A 384 13.64 19.42 1.05
C GLU A 384 14.38 18.24 1.69
N ARG A 385 14.89 18.46 2.89
CA ARG A 385 15.61 17.48 3.72
C ARG A 385 14.87 17.24 5.04
N SER A 386 14.93 16.01 5.53
CA SER A 386 14.42 15.60 6.83
C SER A 386 15.42 14.68 7.55
N GLU A 387 15.46 14.74 8.87
CA GLU A 387 16.23 13.85 9.73
C GLU A 387 15.39 12.69 10.28
N ASP A 388 14.06 12.88 10.36
CA ASP A 388 13.11 11.93 10.92
C ASP A 388 12.23 11.23 9.85
N GLY A 389 12.28 11.69 8.58
CA GLY A 389 11.45 11.23 7.49
C GLY A 389 10.01 11.81 7.50
N PHE A 390 9.67 12.67 8.45
CA PHE A 390 8.34 13.26 8.62
C PHE A 390 8.35 14.78 8.50
N THR A 391 9.28 15.44 9.18
CA THR A 391 9.42 16.90 9.17
C THR A 391 10.44 17.29 8.12
N PHE A 392 10.00 17.92 7.03
CA PHE A 392 10.85 18.33 5.93
C PHE A 392 11.07 19.83 5.94
N HIS A 393 12.32 20.26 5.72
CA HIS A 393 12.73 21.65 5.60
C HIS A 393 13.39 21.89 4.25
N GLU A 394 13.04 22.99 3.60
CA GLU A 394 13.70 23.41 2.36
C GLU A 394 15.17 23.77 2.63
N ILE A 395 16.06 23.16 1.84
CA ILE A 395 17.52 23.38 1.91
C ILE A 395 18.06 24.07 0.66
N GLY A 396 17.22 24.25 -0.37
CA GLY A 396 17.58 24.97 -1.58
C GLY A 396 16.50 24.88 -2.64
N PHE A 397 16.65 25.72 -3.67
CA PHE A 397 15.73 25.80 -4.79
C PHE A 397 16.49 25.74 -6.12
N VAL A 398 16.01 24.94 -7.06
CA VAL A 398 16.56 24.82 -8.41
C VAL A 398 15.51 25.27 -9.39
N ALA A 399 15.81 26.32 -10.17
CA ALA A 399 14.86 26.85 -11.16
C ALA A 399 14.54 25.81 -12.23
N GLY A 400 13.26 25.73 -12.61
CA GLY A 400 12.76 24.89 -13.67
C GLY A 400 12.98 25.50 -15.06
N ALA A 401 12.68 24.74 -16.11
CA ALA A 401 12.74 25.20 -17.49
C ALA A 401 11.44 25.92 -17.94
N GLY A 402 10.50 26.16 -17.03
CA GLY A 402 9.22 26.80 -17.30
C GLY A 402 8.31 25.94 -18.17
N ASN A 403 8.39 26.13 -19.49
CA ASN A 403 7.62 25.36 -20.46
C ASN A 403 8.54 24.65 -21.45
N THR A 404 8.59 23.33 -21.40
CA THR A 404 9.37 22.51 -22.34
C THR A 404 8.74 21.13 -22.55
N SER A 405 8.79 20.62 -23.76
CA SER A 405 8.41 19.26 -24.12
C SER A 405 9.62 18.32 -24.22
N THR A 406 10.83 18.82 -23.92
CA THR A 406 12.06 18.02 -23.96
C THR A 406 12.51 17.66 -22.55
N LYS A 407 13.14 16.51 -22.44
CA LYS A 407 13.73 16.01 -21.19
C LYS A 407 14.73 17.02 -20.62
N GLN A 408 14.57 17.33 -19.33
CA GLN A 408 15.49 18.16 -18.57
C GLN A 408 16.20 17.32 -17.49
N SER A 409 17.38 17.75 -17.09
CA SER A 409 18.18 17.10 -16.03
C SER A 409 18.66 18.15 -15.05
N TYR A 410 18.48 17.87 -13.77
CA TYR A 410 18.78 18.79 -12.67
C TYR A 410 19.69 18.12 -11.64
N ARG A 411 20.43 18.95 -10.90
CA ARG A 411 21.29 18.48 -9.80
C ARG A 411 21.27 19.51 -8.66
N PHE A 412 21.46 18.98 -7.46
CA PHE A 412 21.67 19.77 -6.23
C PHE A 412 22.61 19.00 -5.31
N SER A 413 23.54 19.70 -4.65
CA SER A 413 24.45 19.09 -3.67
C SER A 413 24.18 19.67 -2.29
N ASP A 414 23.76 18.82 -1.36
CA ASP A 414 23.69 19.16 0.05
C ASP A 414 25.05 18.93 0.70
N MET A 415 25.75 20.03 1.01
CA MET A 415 27.08 20.02 1.63
C MET A 415 27.05 19.94 3.16
N TRP A 416 25.88 19.90 3.76
CA TRP A 416 25.65 19.88 5.21
C TRP A 416 24.89 18.63 5.67
N ALA A 417 25.08 17.54 4.98
CA ALA A 417 24.45 16.25 5.24
C ALA A 417 25.15 15.47 6.37
N VAL A 418 25.26 16.05 7.56
CA VAL A 418 26.11 15.54 8.66
C VAL A 418 25.50 14.35 9.43
N GLN A 419 24.20 14.15 9.36
CA GLN A 419 23.49 13.07 10.08
C GLN A 419 23.78 11.71 9.48
N ASP A 420 23.71 10.65 10.28
CA ASP A 420 23.95 9.29 9.83
C ASP A 420 22.88 8.81 8.83
N GLN A 421 21.65 9.27 9.00
CA GLN A 421 20.53 8.96 8.13
C GLN A 421 19.76 10.24 7.80
N LEU A 422 19.47 10.44 6.52
CA LEU A 422 18.75 11.60 6.00
C LEU A 422 17.73 11.17 4.97
N TYR A 423 16.70 11.98 4.82
CA TYR A 423 15.62 11.78 3.86
C TYR A 423 15.49 13.04 2.99
N TYR A 424 15.33 12.87 1.70
CA TYR A 424 15.19 13.94 0.73
C TYR A 424 13.96 13.76 -0.11
N ARG A 425 13.30 14.86 -0.44
CA ARG A 425 12.26 14.92 -1.45
C ARG A 425 12.35 16.22 -2.24
N LEU A 426 11.76 16.23 -3.42
CA LEU A 426 11.55 17.43 -4.21
C LEU A 426 10.13 17.92 -3.99
N LYS A 427 9.97 19.21 -3.79
CA LYS A 427 8.70 19.92 -3.92
C LYS A 427 8.78 20.73 -5.21
N GLN A 428 8.15 20.23 -6.26
CA GLN A 428 7.96 20.99 -7.48
C GLN A 428 7.00 22.15 -7.20
N VAL A 429 7.31 23.33 -7.72
CA VAL A 429 6.52 24.54 -7.56
C VAL A 429 6.26 25.12 -8.94
N ASP A 430 5.01 25.37 -9.26
CA ASP A 430 4.60 26.03 -10.49
C ASP A 430 4.59 27.57 -10.34
N GLU A 431 4.58 28.30 -11.45
CA GLU A 431 4.54 29.77 -11.46
C GLU A 431 3.31 30.34 -10.72
N ASP A 432 2.23 29.56 -10.65
CA ASP A 432 1.00 29.92 -9.96
C ASP A 432 1.00 29.52 -8.46
N GLY A 433 2.13 28.99 -7.96
CA GLY A 433 2.32 28.57 -6.57
C GLY A 433 1.77 27.18 -6.24
N GLN A 434 1.22 26.45 -7.20
CA GLN A 434 0.87 25.03 -7.00
C GLN A 434 2.13 24.23 -6.75
N SER A 435 1.99 23.14 -6.00
CA SER A 435 3.15 22.28 -5.73
C SER A 435 2.76 20.80 -5.68
N SER A 436 3.71 19.96 -6.07
CA SER A 436 3.64 18.50 -5.95
C SER A 436 4.95 17.96 -5.38
N TYR A 437 4.93 16.72 -4.87
CA TYR A 437 6.09 16.12 -4.22
C TYR A 437 6.57 14.87 -4.95
N SER A 438 7.89 14.67 -4.98
CA SER A 438 8.51 13.41 -5.39
C SER A 438 8.34 12.33 -4.31
N ARG A 439 8.76 11.10 -4.66
CA ARG A 439 9.06 10.07 -3.65
C ARG A 439 10.20 10.54 -2.74
N VAL A 440 10.16 10.08 -1.49
CA VAL A 440 11.24 10.30 -0.53
C VAL A 440 12.41 9.38 -0.87
N GLN A 441 13.63 9.93 -0.89
CA GLN A 441 14.87 9.17 -0.99
C GLN A 441 15.55 9.16 0.37
N LYS A 442 15.87 7.96 0.86
CA LYS A 442 16.63 7.75 2.09
C LYS A 442 18.10 7.55 1.73
N VAL A 443 19.00 8.20 2.43
CA VAL A 443 20.45 8.00 2.34
C VAL A 443 21.06 7.84 3.73
N SER A 444 22.09 7.01 3.83
CA SER A 444 22.78 6.70 5.08
C SER A 444 24.30 6.87 4.92
N LYS A 445 25.03 7.13 6.00
CA LYS A 445 26.51 7.05 5.98
C LYS A 445 26.99 5.65 5.66
N SER A 446 26.22 4.61 6.00
CA SER A 446 26.54 3.24 5.60
C SER A 446 26.59 3.05 4.08
N ASP A 447 25.95 3.91 3.30
CA ASP A 447 25.96 3.86 1.84
C ASP A 447 27.31 4.29 1.24
N LEU A 448 28.20 4.90 2.04
CA LEU A 448 29.58 5.22 1.68
C LEU A 448 30.55 4.05 1.85
N LEU A 449 30.14 3.03 2.56
CA LEU A 449 31.01 1.89 2.82
C LEU A 449 31.15 1.08 1.54
N GLU A 450 32.39 0.94 1.07
CA GLU A 450 32.70 -0.04 0.02
C GLU A 450 32.19 -1.42 0.47
N PRO A 451 31.64 -2.21 -0.45
CA PRO A 451 31.21 -3.56 -0.13
C PRO A 451 32.40 -4.34 0.45
N LEU A 452 32.15 -5.17 1.45
CA LEU A 452 33.20 -6.01 2.03
C LEU A 452 33.70 -7.02 1.00
N PHE A 453 32.80 -7.49 0.14
CA PHE A 453 33.08 -8.44 -0.92
C PHE A 453 32.04 -8.34 -2.04
N GLU A 454 32.43 -8.77 -3.21
CA GLU A 454 31.57 -9.12 -4.33
C GLU A 454 31.60 -10.63 -4.54
N MET A 455 30.51 -11.22 -4.95
CA MET A 455 30.49 -12.66 -5.24
C MET A 455 30.00 -12.94 -6.66
N SER A 456 30.53 -14.02 -7.24
CA SER A 456 30.06 -14.59 -8.48
C SER A 456 30.02 -16.11 -8.36
N GLN A 457 28.94 -16.70 -8.87
CA GLN A 457 28.76 -18.14 -8.91
C GLN A 457 28.63 -18.58 -10.37
N ILE A 458 29.41 -19.59 -10.73
CA ILE A 458 29.31 -20.24 -12.06
C ILE A 458 28.38 -21.44 -11.86
N PRO A 459 27.23 -21.51 -12.57
CA PRO A 459 26.35 -22.66 -12.47
C PRO A 459 27.06 -23.97 -12.78
N GLY A 460 26.87 -24.98 -11.95
CA GLY A 460 27.50 -26.30 -12.10
C GLY A 460 28.88 -26.45 -11.45
N LEU A 461 29.44 -25.40 -10.87
CA LEU A 461 30.66 -25.49 -10.06
C LEU A 461 30.28 -25.39 -8.56
N ASN A 462 30.79 -26.32 -7.77
CA ASN A 462 30.61 -26.32 -6.33
C ASN A 462 31.55 -25.35 -5.60
N VAL A 463 31.76 -24.16 -6.19
CA VAL A 463 32.67 -23.14 -5.67
C VAL A 463 32.02 -21.78 -5.85
N LEU A 464 32.04 -20.97 -4.82
CA LEU A 464 31.64 -19.57 -4.85
C LEU A 464 32.89 -18.70 -4.93
N ASN A 465 33.02 -17.94 -6.01
CA ASN A 465 34.12 -16.99 -6.17
C ASN A 465 33.78 -15.69 -5.41
N LEU A 466 34.74 -15.22 -4.62
CA LEU A 466 34.63 -14.07 -3.76
C LEU A 466 35.75 -13.09 -4.13
N ASN A 467 35.41 -11.86 -4.43
CA ASN A 467 36.36 -10.78 -4.55
C ASN A 467 36.31 -9.93 -3.28
N ILE A 468 37.23 -10.16 -2.36
CA ILE A 468 37.29 -9.48 -1.07
C ILE A 468 37.91 -8.09 -1.28
N GLN A 469 37.13 -7.06 -1.03
CA GLN A 469 37.55 -5.67 -1.23
C GLN A 469 38.13 -5.05 0.06
N SER A 470 37.75 -5.59 1.23
CA SER A 470 38.20 -5.12 2.53
C SER A 470 39.67 -5.45 2.81
N ASP A 471 40.44 -4.49 3.29
CA ASP A 471 41.81 -4.69 3.82
C ASP A 471 41.82 -5.44 5.18
N LYS A 472 40.68 -5.64 5.77
CA LYS A 472 40.48 -6.36 7.04
C LYS A 472 40.18 -7.84 6.78
N ILE A 473 40.57 -8.69 7.72
CA ILE A 473 40.17 -10.09 7.68
C ILE A 473 38.65 -10.17 7.85
N LEU A 474 38.01 -10.92 6.95
CA LEU A 474 36.57 -11.18 7.01
C LEU A 474 36.33 -12.61 7.52
N ASN A 475 35.45 -12.74 8.51
CA ASN A 475 34.91 -14.05 8.91
C ASN A 475 33.61 -14.30 8.14
N ALA A 476 33.62 -15.32 7.29
CA ALA A 476 32.48 -15.73 6.49
C ALA A 476 31.76 -16.91 7.14
N ILE A 477 30.47 -16.81 7.35
CA ILE A 477 29.61 -17.87 7.86
C ILE A 477 28.51 -18.13 6.84
N LEU A 478 28.37 -19.39 6.42
CA LEU A 478 27.28 -19.83 5.56
C LEU A 478 26.18 -20.46 6.40
N PHE A 479 24.96 -19.98 6.22
CA PHE A 479 23.77 -20.49 6.91
C PHE A 479 22.82 -21.16 5.92
N THR A 480 22.11 -22.18 6.37
CA THR A 480 20.93 -22.68 5.65
C THR A 480 19.81 -21.65 5.69
N ASN A 481 18.79 -21.83 4.85
CA ASN A 481 17.57 -20.99 4.90
C ASN A 481 16.82 -21.06 6.25
N GLY A 482 17.06 -22.11 7.04
CA GLY A 482 16.55 -22.28 8.41
C GLY A 482 17.44 -21.65 9.50
N GLY A 483 18.53 -20.95 9.13
CA GLY A 483 19.44 -20.28 10.07
C GLY A 483 20.51 -21.18 10.71
N ALA A 484 20.62 -22.46 10.33
CA ALA A 484 21.69 -23.34 10.84
C ALA A 484 23.03 -23.01 10.15
N LYS A 485 24.10 -22.84 10.94
CA LYS A 485 25.46 -22.67 10.41
C LYS A 485 25.95 -23.97 9.79
N VAL A 486 26.40 -23.91 8.53
CA VAL A 486 26.90 -25.08 7.79
C VAL A 486 28.37 -24.97 7.45
N ARG A 487 28.94 -23.76 7.38
CA ARG A 487 30.35 -23.54 7.07
C ARG A 487 30.83 -22.22 7.66
N GLU A 488 32.11 -22.18 8.03
CA GLU A 488 32.79 -20.97 8.49
C GLU A 488 34.22 -20.95 7.98
N GLN A 489 34.67 -19.79 7.46
CA GLN A 489 36.01 -19.60 6.95
C GLN A 489 36.39 -18.12 7.01
N SER A 490 37.69 -17.85 7.24
CA SER A 490 38.21 -16.48 7.20
C SER A 490 38.88 -16.19 5.87
N PHE A 491 38.71 -14.96 5.37
CA PHE A 491 39.24 -14.50 4.12
C PHE A 491 40.04 -13.20 4.29
N THR A 492 41.03 -13.03 3.40
CA THR A 492 41.83 -11.81 3.27
C THR A 492 41.53 -11.17 1.91
N LYS A 493 41.94 -9.92 1.71
CA LYS A 493 41.76 -9.17 0.47
C LYS A 493 42.20 -9.93 -0.79
N GLY A 494 41.45 -9.80 -1.86
CA GLY A 494 41.70 -10.35 -3.15
C GLY A 494 40.70 -11.43 -3.59
N LEU A 495 41.00 -12.11 -4.69
CA LEU A 495 40.17 -13.19 -5.20
C LEU A 495 40.33 -14.44 -4.35
N GLN A 496 39.21 -14.91 -3.81
CA GLN A 496 39.12 -16.06 -2.92
C GLN A 496 38.02 -17.00 -3.37
N GLN A 497 38.01 -18.20 -2.83
CA GLN A 497 37.00 -19.20 -3.14
C GLN A 497 36.44 -19.82 -1.86
N LEU A 498 35.12 -19.94 -1.79
CA LEU A 498 34.43 -20.72 -0.78
C LEU A 498 33.95 -22.02 -1.41
N ASP A 499 34.44 -23.14 -0.88
CA ASP A 499 34.02 -24.46 -1.34
C ASP A 499 32.57 -24.74 -0.89
N MET A 500 31.73 -25.15 -1.84
CA MET A 500 30.31 -25.50 -1.61
C MET A 500 30.07 -27.00 -1.72
N GLN A 501 31.13 -27.82 -1.88
CA GLN A 501 30.99 -29.26 -2.04
C GLN A 501 30.38 -29.92 -0.80
N GLY A 502 29.45 -30.86 -1.01
CA GLY A 502 28.77 -31.59 0.06
C GLY A 502 27.59 -30.86 0.70
N LEU A 503 27.25 -29.65 0.21
CA LEU A 503 26.01 -28.98 0.62
C LEU A 503 24.83 -29.52 -0.18
N ALA A 504 23.65 -29.62 0.46
CA ALA A 504 22.43 -29.98 -0.24
C ALA A 504 21.98 -28.87 -1.21
N PRO A 505 21.28 -29.21 -2.32
CA PRO A 505 20.67 -28.18 -3.16
C PRO A 505 19.72 -27.28 -2.36
N GLY A 506 19.82 -25.96 -2.56
CA GLY A 506 18.98 -25.03 -1.82
C GLY A 506 19.54 -23.61 -1.77
N ILE A 507 18.82 -22.75 -1.04
CA ILE A 507 19.23 -21.38 -0.79
C ILE A 507 19.97 -21.32 0.54
N TYR A 508 21.12 -20.66 0.50
CA TYR A 508 21.96 -20.36 1.65
C TYR A 508 22.14 -18.86 1.81
N LEU A 509 22.49 -18.42 3.01
CA LEU A 509 22.86 -17.04 3.32
C LEU A 509 24.34 -17.00 3.68
N LEU A 510 25.18 -16.36 2.86
CA LEU A 510 26.56 -16.06 3.18
C LEU A 510 26.61 -14.74 3.93
N GLN A 511 27.03 -14.76 5.18
CA GLN A 511 27.27 -13.55 5.98
C GLN A 511 28.77 -13.41 6.21
N MET A 512 29.30 -12.25 5.86
CA MET A 512 30.68 -11.86 6.18
C MET A 512 30.71 -10.77 7.23
N THR A 513 31.58 -10.94 8.21
CA THR A 513 31.81 -9.98 9.30
C THR A 513 33.26 -9.56 9.31
N SER A 514 33.52 -8.26 9.21
CA SER A 514 34.85 -7.68 9.34
C SER A 514 35.27 -7.55 10.81
N SER A 515 36.56 -7.51 11.05
CA SER A 515 37.12 -7.34 12.40
C SER A 515 36.74 -6.02 13.10
N ASP A 516 36.24 -5.02 12.36
CA ASP A 516 35.66 -3.77 12.88
C ASP A 516 34.15 -3.83 13.12
N GLY A 517 33.53 -5.02 12.95
CA GLY A 517 32.12 -5.25 13.22
C GLY A 517 31.18 -5.00 12.03
N ARG A 518 31.66 -4.54 10.86
CA ARG A 518 30.84 -4.41 9.66
C ARG A 518 30.37 -5.78 9.18
N LYS A 519 29.14 -5.85 8.68
CA LYS A 519 28.53 -7.08 8.16
C LYS A 519 27.95 -6.84 6.78
N GLN A 520 28.12 -7.81 5.90
CA GLN A 520 27.44 -7.90 4.61
C GLN A 520 26.91 -9.33 4.45
N ALA A 521 25.71 -9.48 3.92
CA ALA A 521 25.10 -10.78 3.68
C ALA A 521 24.50 -10.87 2.29
N GLU A 522 24.73 -12.00 1.62
CA GLU A 522 24.27 -12.27 0.26
C GLU A 522 23.64 -13.66 0.16
N LYS A 523 22.62 -13.79 -0.68
CA LYS A 523 21.98 -15.09 -0.95
C LYS A 523 22.80 -15.89 -1.94
N VAL A 524 23.04 -17.15 -1.63
CA VAL A 524 23.77 -18.11 -2.46
C VAL A 524 22.83 -19.25 -2.83
N LEU A 525 22.75 -19.57 -4.10
CA LEU A 525 21.96 -20.68 -4.61
C LEU A 525 22.88 -21.89 -4.88
N CYS A 526 22.74 -22.95 -4.13
CA CYS A 526 23.42 -24.21 -4.40
C CYS A 526 22.53 -25.06 -5.32
N ILE A 527 22.96 -25.27 -6.57
CA ILE A 527 22.28 -26.11 -7.56
C ILE A 527 23.27 -27.16 -8.05
N TYR A 528 22.80 -28.39 -8.13
CA TYR A 528 23.55 -29.51 -8.70
C TYR A 528 23.13 -29.76 -10.14
#